data_96636a3e1f81d6d27eb2cff7bcec165f
#
_entry.id   96636a3e1f81d6d27eb2cff7bcec165f
#
_cell.length_a   1.000
_cell.length_b   1.000
_cell.length_c   1.000
_cell.angle_alpha   90.00
_cell.angle_beta   90.00
_cell.angle_gamma   90.00
#
_symmetry.space_group_name_H-M   'P 1'
#
loop_
_entity.id
_entity.type
_entity.pdbx_description
1 polymer ?
#
loop_
_entity_poly.entity_id
_entity_poly.type
_entity_poly.pdbx_seq_one_letter_code
_entity_poly.pdbx_strand_id
1 'polypeptide(L)'
;MSVHVRYETPEDVSNKIYELVQACNGGRIKRGSNEVTKVALRKTAAFIVLAEDVNPPELVNHIQLICDDNSIPFGYVPSQEFLAKEAGMETGVKAASLAIMDVPKAAQEMLDEVLELI
;
A
#
# COMPACT_ATOMS: atom_id res chain seq x y z
N MET A 1 -17.86 4.68 -1.59
CA MET A 1 -16.69 3.78 -1.76
C MET A 1 -16.29 3.71 -3.22
N SER A 2 -15.01 3.72 -3.53
CA SER A 2 -14.53 3.62 -4.91
C SER A 2 -14.75 2.23 -5.49
N VAL A 3 -14.89 2.14 -6.81
CA VAL A 3 -15.23 0.89 -7.50
C VAL A 3 -14.19 -0.21 -7.27
N HIS A 4 -12.92 0.13 -7.16
CA HIS A 4 -11.85 -0.86 -6.96
C HIS A 4 -11.73 -1.40 -5.54
N VAL A 5 -12.35 -0.75 -4.57
CA VAL A 5 -12.24 -1.14 -3.16
C VAL A 5 -13.12 -2.37 -2.89
N ARG A 6 -12.51 -3.45 -2.44
CA ARG A 6 -13.18 -4.74 -2.23
C ARG A 6 -13.72 -4.94 -0.82
N TYR A 7 -13.19 -4.21 0.16
CA TYR A 7 -13.64 -4.28 1.55
C TYR A 7 -13.47 -2.94 2.22
N GLU A 8 -14.25 -2.72 3.27
CA GLU A 8 -14.16 -1.50 4.05
C GLU A 8 -12.99 -1.59 5.04
N THR A 9 -12.17 -0.54 5.07
CA THR A 9 -11.06 -0.44 6.02
C THR A 9 -11.42 0.56 7.11
N PRO A 10 -11.56 0.13 8.37
CA PRO A 10 -11.79 1.05 9.47
C PRO A 10 -10.68 2.09 9.59
N GLU A 11 -11.01 3.26 10.11
CA GLU A 11 -10.06 4.37 10.24
C GLU A 11 -8.82 3.98 11.06
N ASP A 12 -9.00 3.25 12.14
CA ASP A 12 -7.88 2.80 12.97
C ASP A 12 -6.93 1.85 12.23
N VAL A 13 -7.47 1.01 11.36
CA VAL A 13 -6.66 0.12 10.53
C VAL A 13 -5.89 0.92 9.47
N SER A 14 -6.54 1.88 8.80
CA SER A 14 -5.86 2.71 7.82
C SER A 14 -4.77 3.56 8.46
N ASN A 15 -4.98 4.05 9.68
CA ASN A 15 -3.96 4.78 10.42
C ASN A 15 -2.75 3.89 10.73
N LYS A 16 -2.98 2.63 11.07
CA LYS A 16 -1.89 1.67 11.30
C LYS A 16 -1.11 1.39 10.03
N ILE A 17 -1.78 1.34 8.88
CA ILE A 17 -1.12 1.18 7.58
C ILE A 17 -0.24 2.40 7.28
N TYR A 18 -0.73 3.61 7.53
CA TYR A 18 0.08 4.82 7.36
C TYR A 18 1.30 4.81 8.27
N GLU A 19 1.15 4.41 9.52
CA GLU A 19 2.27 4.29 10.46
C GLU A 19 3.30 3.27 9.98
N LEU A 20 2.83 2.16 9.42
CA LEU A 20 3.69 1.14 8.85
C LEU A 20 4.50 1.70 7.67
N VAL A 21 3.84 2.44 6.78
CA VAL A 21 4.51 3.09 5.65
C VAL A 21 5.59 4.05 6.14
N GLN A 22 5.28 4.87 7.14
CA GLN A 22 6.23 5.80 7.71
C GLN A 22 7.42 5.08 8.33
N ALA A 23 7.18 3.99 9.04
CA ALA A 23 8.23 3.20 9.68
C ALA A 23 9.14 2.53 8.64
N CYS A 24 8.62 2.21 7.46
CA CYS A 24 9.37 1.58 6.39
C CYS A 24 9.99 2.58 5.41
N ASN A 25 9.76 3.87 5.59
CA ASN A 25 10.17 4.92 4.65
C ASN A 25 11.69 4.94 4.42
N GLY A 26 12.49 4.64 5.44
CA GLY A 26 13.95 4.56 5.30
C GLY A 26 14.45 3.24 4.69
N GLY A 27 13.56 2.30 4.45
CA GLY A 27 13.88 0.99 3.89
C GLY A 27 13.57 0.90 2.40
N ARG A 28 13.36 -0.33 1.94
CA ARG A 28 13.06 -0.57 0.53
C ARG A 28 11.56 -0.54 0.28
N ILE A 29 11.08 0.59 -0.22
CA ILE A 29 9.69 0.72 -0.67
C ILE A 29 9.70 1.22 -2.11
N LYS A 30 8.70 0.79 -2.88
CA LYS A 30 8.50 1.23 -4.27
C LYS A 30 7.24 2.08 -4.34
N ARG A 31 7.34 3.21 -4.99
CA ARG A 31 6.27 4.21 -5.07
C ARG A 31 5.78 4.32 -6.50
N GLY A 32 4.46 4.41 -6.66
CA GLY A 32 3.84 4.55 -7.96
C GLY A 32 3.44 3.22 -8.58
N SER A 33 2.34 3.26 -9.34
CA SER A 33 1.69 2.04 -9.84
C SER A 33 2.57 1.21 -10.78
N ASN A 34 3.43 1.84 -11.58
CA ASN A 34 4.31 1.09 -12.49
C ASN A 34 5.32 0.24 -11.72
N GLU A 35 5.96 0.84 -10.70
CA GLU A 35 6.94 0.12 -9.89
C GLU A 35 6.27 -0.96 -9.04
N VAL A 36 5.10 -0.63 -8.48
CA VAL A 36 4.33 -1.58 -7.68
C VAL A 36 3.92 -2.79 -8.51
N THR A 37 3.47 -2.56 -9.75
CA THR A 37 3.12 -3.62 -10.67
C THR A 37 4.30 -4.56 -10.94
N LYS A 38 5.48 -3.99 -11.18
CA LYS A 38 6.68 -4.79 -11.44
C LYS A 38 7.04 -5.71 -10.26
N VAL A 39 7.04 -5.18 -9.05
CA VAL A 39 7.43 -5.98 -7.89
C VAL A 39 6.35 -6.99 -7.50
N ALA A 40 5.08 -6.67 -7.75
CA ALA A 40 4.00 -7.64 -7.55
C ALA A 40 4.13 -8.83 -8.50
N LEU A 41 4.45 -8.56 -9.76
CA LEU A 41 4.68 -9.62 -10.76
C LEU A 41 5.89 -10.48 -10.41
N ARG A 42 6.92 -9.88 -9.81
CA ARG A 42 8.13 -10.60 -9.39
C ARG A 42 7.97 -11.31 -8.05
N LYS A 43 6.84 -11.15 -7.38
CA LYS A 43 6.55 -11.73 -6.07
C LYS A 43 7.54 -11.30 -4.98
N THR A 44 8.08 -10.10 -5.10
CA THR A 44 9.10 -9.59 -4.17
C THR A 44 8.55 -8.62 -3.13
N ALA A 45 7.29 -8.20 -3.25
CA ALA A 45 6.67 -7.29 -2.30
C ALA A 45 6.17 -8.03 -1.07
N ALA A 46 6.43 -7.48 0.12
CA ALA A 46 5.93 -8.03 1.38
C ALA A 46 4.50 -7.58 1.66
N PHE A 47 4.16 -6.35 1.27
CA PHE A 47 2.83 -5.78 1.47
C PHE A 47 2.60 -4.65 0.48
N ILE A 48 1.39 -4.53 -0.02
CA ILE A 48 1.03 -3.48 -0.98
C ILE A 48 -0.09 -2.61 -0.39
N VAL A 49 0.06 -1.30 -0.52
CA VAL A 49 -0.93 -0.32 -0.05
C VAL A 49 -1.56 0.34 -1.27
N LEU A 50 -2.89 0.39 -1.28
CA LEU A 50 -3.68 0.99 -2.36
C LEU A 50 -4.52 2.13 -1.80
N ALA A 51 -4.57 3.25 -2.51
CA ALA A 51 -5.40 4.38 -2.10
C ALA A 51 -6.83 4.19 -2.60
N GLU A 52 -7.81 4.55 -1.77
CA GLU A 52 -9.23 4.43 -2.13
C GLU A 52 -9.69 5.53 -3.09
N ASP A 53 -9.07 6.69 -3.05
CA ASP A 53 -9.47 7.87 -3.83
C ASP A 53 -8.84 7.95 -5.23
N VAL A 54 -8.38 6.83 -5.76
CA VAL A 54 -7.80 6.76 -7.11
C VAL A 54 -8.91 6.83 -8.16
N ASN A 55 -8.73 7.71 -9.14
CA ASN A 55 -9.67 7.87 -10.24
C ASN A 55 -8.89 8.15 -11.53
N PRO A 56 -9.02 7.30 -12.58
CA PRO A 56 -9.92 6.15 -12.65
C PRO A 56 -9.40 4.92 -11.88
N PRO A 57 -10.30 4.02 -11.43
CA PRO A 57 -9.89 2.85 -10.63
C PRO A 57 -9.00 1.86 -11.38
N GLU A 58 -8.99 1.90 -12.71
CA GLU A 58 -8.12 1.06 -13.53
C GLU A 58 -6.64 1.25 -13.23
N LEU A 59 -6.26 2.40 -12.65
CA LEU A 59 -4.87 2.65 -12.30
C LEU A 59 -4.31 1.66 -11.28
N VAL A 60 -5.18 1.08 -10.45
CA VAL A 60 -4.74 0.15 -9.39
C VAL A 60 -5.47 -1.19 -9.42
N ASN A 61 -6.57 -1.31 -10.16
CA ASN A 61 -7.35 -2.53 -10.17
C ASN A 61 -6.53 -3.75 -10.62
N HIS A 62 -5.67 -3.59 -11.62
CA HIS A 62 -4.81 -4.68 -12.09
C HIS A 62 -3.83 -5.15 -11.02
N ILE A 63 -3.41 -4.27 -10.13
CA ILE A 63 -2.50 -4.62 -9.02
C ILE A 63 -3.19 -5.61 -8.07
N GLN A 64 -4.47 -5.40 -7.79
CA GLN A 64 -5.22 -6.31 -6.93
C GLN A 64 -5.30 -7.72 -7.52
N LEU A 65 -5.50 -7.81 -8.83
CA LEU A 65 -5.54 -9.10 -9.51
C LEU A 65 -4.20 -9.83 -9.45
N ILE A 66 -3.11 -9.10 -9.62
CA ILE A 66 -1.76 -9.66 -9.51
C ILE A 66 -1.48 -10.13 -8.07
N CYS A 67 -1.92 -9.36 -7.08
CA CYS A 67 -1.76 -9.74 -5.68
C CYS A 67 -2.52 -11.03 -5.37
N ASP A 68 -3.73 -11.19 -5.91
CA ASP A 68 -4.50 -12.42 -5.74
C ASP A 68 -3.76 -13.62 -6.32
N ASP A 69 -3.22 -13.48 -7.53
CA ASP A 69 -2.53 -14.57 -8.22
C ASP A 69 -1.23 -14.95 -7.50
N ASN A 70 -0.57 -14.00 -6.85
CA ASN A 70 0.75 -14.21 -6.25
C ASN A 70 0.71 -14.27 -4.72
N SER A 71 -0.48 -14.28 -4.14
CA SER A 71 -0.68 -14.37 -2.69
C SER A 71 0.03 -13.25 -1.90
N ILE A 72 0.01 -12.03 -2.44
CA ILE A 72 0.58 -10.86 -1.80
C ILE A 72 -0.51 -10.15 -1.02
N PRO A 73 -0.33 -9.90 0.29
CA PRO A 73 -1.32 -9.15 1.05
C PRO A 73 -1.35 -7.68 0.64
N PHE A 74 -2.52 -7.10 0.63
CA PHE A 74 -2.68 -5.67 0.33
C PHE A 74 -3.76 -5.06 1.22
N GLY A 75 -3.64 -3.76 1.45
CA GLY A 75 -4.60 -3.01 2.25
C GLY A 75 -4.91 -1.66 1.60
N TYR A 76 -5.99 -1.03 2.07
CA TYR A 76 -6.45 0.25 1.55
C TYR A 76 -6.22 1.37 2.55
N VAL A 77 -5.90 2.56 2.02
CA VAL A 77 -5.87 3.80 2.79
C VAL A 77 -6.73 4.84 2.07
N PRO A 78 -7.34 5.80 2.78
CA PRO A 78 -8.31 6.69 2.14
C PRO A 78 -7.72 7.72 1.18
N SER A 79 -6.48 8.16 1.38
CA SER A 79 -5.92 9.29 0.63
C SER A 79 -4.58 8.99 -0.02
N GLN A 80 -4.50 9.15 -1.35
CA GLN A 80 -3.24 9.01 -2.08
C GLN A 80 -2.27 10.16 -1.77
N GLU A 81 -2.78 11.34 -1.45
CA GLU A 81 -1.96 12.47 -1.09
C GLU A 81 -1.30 12.27 0.28
N PHE A 82 -2.06 11.79 1.25
CA PHE A 82 -1.53 11.50 2.58
C PHE A 82 -0.57 10.30 2.54
N LEU A 83 -0.87 9.30 1.72
CA LEU A 83 0.02 8.16 1.53
C LEU A 83 1.38 8.60 0.99
N ALA A 84 1.38 9.49 -0.01
CA ALA A 84 2.63 10.02 -0.56
C ALA A 84 3.43 10.76 0.52
N LYS A 85 2.77 11.54 1.34
CA LYS A 85 3.41 12.28 2.44
C LYS A 85 4.07 11.32 3.43
N GLU A 86 3.36 10.29 3.85
CA GLU A 86 3.90 9.31 4.80
C GLU A 86 5.05 8.50 4.19
N ALA A 87 5.06 8.35 2.87
CA ALA A 87 6.14 7.68 2.15
C ALA A 87 7.35 8.59 1.89
N GLY A 88 7.33 9.82 2.40
CA GLY A 88 8.44 10.75 2.24
C GLY A 88 8.55 11.39 0.87
N MET A 89 7.48 11.39 0.10
CA MET A 89 7.45 12.03 -1.23
C MET A 89 7.27 13.54 -1.10
N GLU A 90 7.59 14.26 -2.16
CA GLU A 90 7.47 15.71 -2.19
C GLU A 90 6.02 16.18 -2.01
N THR A 91 5.85 17.38 -1.45
CA THR A 91 4.54 18.00 -1.27
C THR A 91 3.85 18.16 -2.62
N GLY A 92 2.57 17.80 -2.68
CA GLY A 92 1.78 17.90 -3.90
C GLY A 92 1.82 16.66 -4.79
N VAL A 93 2.66 15.69 -4.46
CA VAL A 93 2.71 14.41 -5.18
C VAL A 93 1.68 13.47 -4.59
N LYS A 94 1.11 12.61 -5.43
CA LYS A 94 0.12 11.60 -5.03
C LYS A 94 0.66 10.20 -5.31
N ALA A 95 0.40 9.28 -4.39
CA ALA A 95 0.76 7.87 -4.55
C ALA A 95 -0.52 7.04 -4.60
N ALA A 96 -0.91 6.57 -5.78
CA ALA A 96 -2.07 5.71 -5.94
C ALA A 96 -1.84 4.34 -5.31
N SER A 97 -0.59 3.89 -5.31
CA SER A 97 -0.19 2.61 -4.72
C SER A 97 1.26 2.68 -4.26
N LEU A 98 1.61 1.76 -3.35
CA LEU A 98 2.92 1.68 -2.76
C LEU A 98 3.21 0.23 -2.39
N ALA A 99 4.44 -0.22 -2.61
CA ALA A 99 4.85 -1.57 -2.23
C ALA A 99 5.96 -1.52 -1.19
N ILE A 100 5.78 -2.26 -0.11
CA ILE A 100 6.80 -2.42 0.92
C ILE A 100 7.55 -3.71 0.58
N MET A 101 8.84 -3.59 0.32
CA MET A 101 9.68 -4.70 -0.10
C MET A 101 10.33 -5.40 1.10
N ASP A 102 11.02 -4.63 1.92
CA ASP A 102 11.66 -5.13 3.12
C ASP A 102 11.12 -4.38 4.33
N VAL A 103 10.67 -5.12 5.32
CA VAL A 103 10.13 -4.53 6.55
C VAL A 103 11.28 -4.49 7.57
N PRO A 104 11.66 -3.31 8.07
CA PRO A 104 12.66 -3.22 9.14
C PRO A 104 12.20 -4.04 10.33
N LYS A 105 13.15 -4.62 11.06
CA LYS A 105 12.85 -5.44 12.23
C LYS A 105 11.95 -4.71 13.24
N ALA A 106 12.19 -3.41 13.41
CA ALA A 106 11.38 -2.59 14.31
C ALA A 106 9.94 -2.40 13.84
N ALA A 107 9.66 -2.58 12.55
CA ALA A 107 8.32 -2.42 11.98
C ALA A 107 7.60 -3.76 11.76
N GLN A 108 8.26 -4.88 12.00
CA GLN A 108 7.66 -6.20 11.75
C GLN A 108 6.38 -6.44 12.56
N GLU A 109 6.35 -5.99 13.80
CA GLU A 109 5.16 -6.09 14.65
C GLU A 109 3.99 -5.29 14.08
N MET A 110 4.29 -4.13 13.51
CA MET A 110 3.26 -3.29 12.86
C MET A 110 2.64 -4.00 11.68
N LEU A 111 3.46 -4.65 10.85
CA LEU A 111 2.98 -5.41 9.71
C LEU A 111 2.12 -6.59 10.17
N ASP A 112 2.59 -7.33 11.16
CA ASP A 112 1.86 -8.48 11.69
C ASP A 112 0.49 -8.06 12.22
N GLU A 113 0.42 -6.93 12.92
CA GLU A 113 -0.82 -6.38 13.45
C GLU A 113 -1.77 -5.98 12.32
N VAL A 114 -1.28 -5.33 11.27
CA VAL A 114 -2.09 -4.98 10.11
C VAL A 114 -2.64 -6.22 9.43
N LEU A 115 -1.81 -7.24 9.23
CA LEU A 115 -2.22 -8.49 8.59
C LEU A 115 -3.33 -9.21 9.36
N GLU A 116 -3.36 -9.08 10.68
CA GLU A 116 -4.43 -9.64 11.49
C GLU A 116 -5.74 -8.87 11.33
N LEU A 117 -5.67 -7.59 11.00
CA LEU A 117 -6.84 -6.71 10.93
C LEU A 117 -7.49 -6.63 9.55
N ILE A 118 -6.82 -7.09 8.51
CA ILE A 118 -7.34 -7.02 7.14
C ILE A 118 -7.92 -8.34 6.65
#